data_10870183fe8ff84fb3cc5bbb2877c64c
#
_entry.id   10870183fe8ff84fb3cc5bbb2877c64c
#
_cell.length_a   1.000
_cell.length_b   1.000
_cell.length_c   1.000
_cell.angle_alpha   90.00
_cell.angle_beta   90.00
_cell.angle_gamma   90.00
#
_symmetry.space_group_name_H-M   'P 1'
#
loop_
_entity.id
_entity.type
_entity.pdbx_description
1 polymer ?
#
loop_
_entity_poly.entity_id
_entity_poly.type
_entity_poly.pdbx_seq_one_letter_code
_entity_poly.pdbx_strand_id
1 'polypeptide(L)'
;MRQYLLCFLVCAAIGCQESTKNMPNGQNAAKSSQNDVIDQGVEPTEPEQTEIYEPVPPKVDLGEHGVPSDAIVLFNGSDFSEWVHVADSAAVKWLLNADGSMTVKDKTGSIQTKRNFGSVQLHLEWKSPGDIQGDGQNRANSGVFLQNRYEVQILDNNDNNTYTNGQVASIYKQSVPLAMASRPSGQWNAYDIIFHAPEFNEVGERTKAGTITVLHNGVLVQDHYELKGTTEYIGWPKNVAHGKAPIQLQDHKDNSRVSYRNIWVREL
;
A
#
# COMPACT_ATOMS: atom_id res chain seq x y z
N MET A 1 -64.32 -0.52 22.10
CA MET A 1 -64.35 0.31 23.33
C MET A 1 -62.96 0.97 23.40
N ARG A 2 -62.86 2.23 22.98
CA ARG A 2 -62.81 3.47 23.78
C ARG A 2 -61.61 3.38 24.79
N GLN A 3 -60.63 4.21 24.85
CA GLN A 3 -60.65 5.69 24.90
C GLN A 3 -59.32 6.32 24.48
N TYR A 4 -59.42 7.45 23.77
CA TYR A 4 -58.39 8.48 23.54
C TYR A 4 -58.17 9.27 24.83
N LEU A 5 -56.93 9.72 25.06
CA LEU A 5 -56.69 10.90 25.87
C LEU A 5 -55.59 11.77 25.28
N LEU A 6 -55.99 12.94 24.89
CA LEU A 6 -55.21 14.09 24.42
C LEU A 6 -54.87 14.96 25.63
N CYS A 7 -53.66 15.46 25.75
CA CYS A 7 -53.34 16.68 26.51
C CYS A 7 -52.08 17.37 26.04
N PHE A 8 -52.26 18.43 25.36
CA PHE A 8 -51.90 19.85 25.52
C PHE A 8 -50.42 20.25 25.67
N LEU A 9 -50.04 21.12 24.72
CA LEU A 9 -48.89 22.02 24.69
C LEU A 9 -48.80 22.92 25.94
N VAL A 10 -47.58 23.18 26.38
CA VAL A 10 -47.19 24.48 26.95
C VAL A 10 -45.84 24.93 26.39
N CYS A 11 -45.85 26.03 25.65
CA CYS A 11 -44.68 26.81 25.29
C CYS A 11 -44.22 27.62 26.50
N ALA A 12 -42.92 27.61 26.78
CA ALA A 12 -42.30 28.68 27.55
C ALA A 12 -40.97 29.07 26.88
N ALA A 13 -40.95 30.24 26.33
CA ALA A 13 -39.73 30.94 25.85
C ALA A 13 -39.10 31.69 27.02
N ILE A 14 -37.83 31.46 27.27
CA ILE A 14 -37.02 32.38 28.10
C ILE A 14 -35.62 32.43 27.51
N GLY A 15 -35.26 33.60 27.00
CA GLY A 15 -34.15 34.46 27.30
C GLY A 15 -32.73 34.03 26.93
N CYS A 16 -32.17 34.73 25.94
CA CYS A 16 -30.73 34.85 25.65
C CYS A 16 -29.91 35.24 26.88
N GLN A 17 -28.77 34.63 27.07
CA GLN A 17 -27.59 35.30 27.64
C GLN A 17 -26.32 34.74 27.02
N GLU A 18 -25.64 35.60 26.24
CA GLU A 18 -24.28 35.39 25.73
C GLU A 18 -23.31 35.33 26.93
N SER A 19 -22.49 34.31 26.94
CA SER A 19 -21.32 34.23 27.79
C SER A 19 -20.13 33.86 26.93
N THR A 20 -19.35 34.89 26.56
CA THR A 20 -18.02 34.77 25.97
C THR A 20 -17.08 34.12 26.96
N LYS A 21 -16.61 32.90 26.70
CA LYS A 21 -15.42 32.31 27.33
C LYS A 21 -14.34 32.08 26.30
N ASN A 22 -13.24 32.78 26.51
CA ASN A 22 -11.97 32.58 25.82
C ASN A 22 -11.54 31.10 25.86
N MET A 23 -11.29 30.54 24.69
CA MET A 23 -10.56 29.28 24.56
C MET A 23 -9.09 29.55 24.23
N PRO A 24 -8.15 28.80 24.82
CA PRO A 24 -6.74 28.95 24.52
C PRO A 24 -6.41 28.39 23.11
N ASN A 25 -5.56 29.15 22.44
CA ASN A 25 -4.98 28.84 21.14
C ASN A 25 -4.19 27.54 21.20
N GLY A 26 -4.78 26.45 20.70
CA GLY A 26 -4.10 25.20 20.40
C GLY A 26 -3.81 25.16 18.91
N GLN A 27 -2.58 25.44 18.53
CA GLN A 27 -2.10 25.27 17.17
C GLN A 27 -2.06 23.76 16.83
N ASN A 28 -3.14 23.23 16.27
CA ASN A 28 -3.07 22.02 15.50
C ASN A 28 -2.69 22.42 14.06
N ALA A 29 -1.41 22.27 13.73
CA ALA A 29 -0.96 22.29 12.35
C ALA A 29 -1.54 21.05 11.66
N ALA A 30 -2.73 21.20 11.06
CA ALA A 30 -3.24 20.26 10.08
C ALA A 30 -2.23 20.25 8.91
N LYS A 31 -1.71 19.08 8.55
CA LYS A 31 -0.99 18.89 7.29
C LYS A 31 -1.96 19.24 6.17
N SER A 32 -1.78 20.38 5.50
CA SER A 32 -2.56 20.74 4.33
C SER A 32 -2.30 19.68 3.24
N SER A 33 -3.36 19.17 2.62
CA SER A 33 -3.23 18.35 1.42
C SER A 33 -2.65 19.23 0.30
N GLN A 34 -1.85 18.66 -0.59
CA GLN A 34 -1.21 19.36 -1.72
C GLN A 34 -2.19 20.11 -2.66
N ASN A 35 -3.50 20.02 -2.43
CA ASN A 35 -4.55 20.56 -3.30
C ASN A 35 -5.23 21.83 -2.75
N ASP A 36 -4.86 22.36 -1.58
CA ASP A 36 -5.59 23.46 -0.93
C ASP A 36 -5.09 24.87 -1.30
N VAL A 37 -4.58 25.06 -2.51
CA VAL A 37 -3.82 26.26 -2.84
C VAL A 37 -4.56 27.27 -3.74
N ILE A 38 -5.79 27.00 -4.15
CA ILE A 38 -6.55 27.91 -4.99
C ILE A 38 -7.81 28.37 -4.27
N ASP A 39 -7.75 29.58 -3.68
CA ASP A 39 -8.95 30.30 -3.25
C ASP A 39 -9.68 30.81 -4.50
N GLN A 40 -10.90 30.31 -4.74
CA GLN A 40 -11.71 30.62 -5.93
C GLN A 40 -12.54 31.91 -5.77
N GLY A 41 -12.12 32.87 -4.95
CA GLY A 41 -12.90 34.07 -4.62
C GLY A 41 -13.02 35.07 -5.76
N VAL A 42 -11.90 35.54 -6.32
CA VAL A 42 -11.84 36.50 -7.43
C VAL A 42 -10.91 36.00 -8.49
N GLU A 43 -11.32 36.07 -9.74
CA GLU A 43 -10.47 35.64 -10.87
C GLU A 43 -9.16 36.45 -10.89
N PRO A 44 -7.99 35.77 -10.84
CA PRO A 44 -6.70 36.45 -10.94
C PRO A 44 -6.54 37.19 -12.27
N THR A 45 -6.00 38.37 -12.23
CA THR A 45 -5.77 39.21 -13.41
C THR A 45 -4.30 39.39 -13.75
N GLU A 46 -3.40 39.02 -12.79
CA GLU A 46 -1.96 39.11 -12.96
C GLU A 46 -1.32 37.74 -12.58
N PRO A 47 -0.22 37.37 -13.27
CA PRO A 47 0.43 36.06 -13.04
C PRO A 47 0.81 35.79 -11.57
N GLU A 48 1.32 36.81 -10.90
CA GLU A 48 1.85 36.74 -9.53
C GLU A 48 0.79 36.33 -8.49
N GLN A 49 -0.49 36.54 -8.82
CA GLN A 49 -1.61 36.22 -7.93
C GLN A 49 -1.84 34.71 -7.76
N THR A 50 -1.24 33.88 -8.63
CA THR A 50 -1.30 32.43 -8.58
C THR A 50 0.06 31.76 -8.29
N GLU A 51 1.12 32.56 -8.11
CA GLU A 51 2.46 32.07 -7.80
C GLU A 51 2.60 31.70 -6.32
N ILE A 52 3.18 30.55 -6.06
CA ILE A 52 3.41 30.00 -4.70
C ILE A 52 4.88 29.69 -4.53
N TYR A 53 5.50 30.33 -3.57
CA TYR A 53 6.93 30.23 -3.32
C TYR A 53 7.28 29.30 -2.14
N GLU A 54 6.29 28.97 -1.31
CA GLU A 54 6.46 28.11 -0.16
C GLU A 54 5.33 27.05 -0.05
N PRO A 55 5.60 25.82 0.39
CA PRO A 55 6.93 25.32 0.77
C PRO A 55 7.81 25.01 -0.47
N VAL A 56 9.11 25.29 -0.36
CA VAL A 56 10.09 24.84 -1.38
C VAL A 56 10.21 23.32 -1.32
N PRO A 57 10.00 22.59 -2.42
CA PRO A 57 10.12 21.13 -2.41
C PRO A 57 11.55 20.68 -2.02
N PRO A 58 11.68 19.65 -1.17
CA PRO A 58 12.98 19.11 -0.83
C PRO A 58 13.67 18.50 -2.06
N LYS A 59 14.98 18.69 -2.15
CA LYS A 59 15.78 18.03 -3.18
C LYS A 59 16.01 16.57 -2.80
N VAL A 60 15.68 15.65 -3.71
CA VAL A 60 15.94 14.22 -3.59
C VAL A 60 16.91 13.81 -4.70
N ASP A 61 18.08 13.36 -4.31
CA ASP A 61 19.08 12.82 -5.25
C ASP A 61 18.84 11.32 -5.47
N LEU A 62 19.15 10.83 -6.66
CA LEU A 62 19.09 9.40 -6.98
C LEU A 62 20.49 8.80 -6.79
N GLY A 63 20.58 7.80 -5.92
CA GLY A 63 21.79 7.01 -5.70
C GLY A 63 21.95 5.87 -6.71
N GLU A 64 22.82 4.91 -6.38
CA GLU A 64 22.99 3.70 -7.18
C GLU A 64 21.64 2.95 -7.31
N HIS A 65 21.44 2.33 -8.47
CA HIS A 65 20.19 1.61 -8.81
C HIS A 65 18.90 2.45 -8.70
N GLY A 66 19.02 3.79 -8.75
CA GLY A 66 17.87 4.69 -8.72
C GLY A 66 17.22 4.82 -7.32
N VAL A 67 17.93 4.48 -6.25
CA VAL A 67 17.43 4.60 -4.87
C VAL A 67 17.40 6.08 -4.48
N PRO A 68 16.21 6.64 -4.12
CA PRO A 68 16.11 8.02 -3.66
C PRO A 68 16.85 8.25 -2.34
N SER A 69 17.48 9.43 -2.17
CA SER A 69 18.27 9.75 -0.98
C SER A 69 17.45 9.83 0.32
N ASP A 70 16.13 9.99 0.22
CA ASP A 70 15.17 10.00 1.31
C ASP A 70 14.45 8.66 1.51
N ALA A 71 14.85 7.62 0.75
CA ALA A 71 14.28 6.29 0.89
C ALA A 71 14.88 5.50 2.06
N ILE A 72 14.05 4.66 2.65
CA ILE A 72 14.47 3.63 3.59
C ILE A 72 14.81 2.38 2.76
N VAL A 73 16.08 1.97 2.76
CA VAL A 73 16.50 0.75 2.08
C VAL A 73 16.11 -0.46 2.92
N LEU A 74 15.27 -1.31 2.37
CA LEU A 74 14.80 -2.53 3.03
C LEU A 74 15.66 -3.74 2.68
N PHE A 75 16.24 -3.76 1.47
CA PHE A 75 17.16 -4.82 1.07
C PHE A 75 18.08 -4.35 -0.07
N ASN A 76 19.37 -4.38 0.18
CA ASN A 76 20.42 -3.98 -0.77
C ASN A 76 21.38 -5.14 -1.16
N GLY A 77 21.03 -6.36 -0.77
CA GLY A 77 21.86 -7.54 -1.05
C GLY A 77 22.88 -7.92 0.03
N SER A 78 22.98 -7.15 1.12
CA SER A 78 23.99 -7.41 2.16
C SER A 78 23.51 -8.44 3.20
N ASP A 79 22.29 -8.26 3.70
CA ASP A 79 21.74 -9.09 4.78
C ASP A 79 20.21 -8.94 4.90
N PHE A 80 19.63 -9.61 5.91
CA PHE A 80 18.22 -9.52 6.26
C PHE A 80 17.96 -8.61 7.47
N SER A 81 18.80 -7.62 7.75
CA SER A 81 18.71 -6.80 8.97
C SER A 81 17.35 -6.10 9.14
N GLU A 82 16.67 -5.75 8.04
CA GLU A 82 15.34 -5.11 8.08
C GLU A 82 14.16 -6.12 8.10
N TRP A 83 14.45 -7.44 8.04
CA TRP A 83 13.44 -8.49 7.87
C TRP A 83 13.41 -9.47 9.01
N VAL A 84 12.23 -10.03 9.27
CA VAL A 84 11.98 -11.14 10.19
C VAL A 84 10.98 -12.12 9.60
N HIS A 85 10.93 -13.31 10.12
CA HIS A 85 9.92 -14.30 9.79
C HIS A 85 8.54 -13.89 10.34
N VAL A 86 7.48 -14.04 9.53
CA VAL A 86 6.12 -13.55 9.87
C VAL A 86 5.55 -14.21 11.12
N ALA A 87 5.73 -15.53 11.29
CA ALA A 87 5.00 -16.28 12.32
C ALA A 87 5.54 -16.05 13.74
N ASP A 88 6.85 -15.82 13.89
CA ASP A 88 7.52 -15.82 15.19
C ASP A 88 8.59 -14.75 15.37
N SER A 89 8.72 -13.85 14.37
CA SER A 89 9.77 -12.82 14.31
C SER A 89 11.21 -13.35 14.40
N ALA A 90 11.41 -14.64 14.12
CA ALA A 90 12.73 -15.26 14.07
C ALA A 90 13.54 -14.77 12.87
N ALA A 91 14.82 -15.15 12.82
CA ALA A 91 15.71 -14.84 11.70
C ALA A 91 15.19 -15.44 10.39
N VAL A 92 15.33 -14.68 9.30
CA VAL A 92 14.96 -15.10 7.95
C VAL A 92 15.77 -16.32 7.54
N LYS A 93 15.11 -17.31 6.94
CA LYS A 93 15.72 -18.54 6.43
C LYS A 93 15.82 -18.60 4.90
N TRP A 94 15.42 -17.54 4.21
CA TRP A 94 15.58 -17.44 2.77
C TRP A 94 17.04 -17.42 2.38
N LEU A 95 17.34 -17.67 1.12
CA LEU A 95 18.72 -17.73 0.62
C LEU A 95 19.19 -16.31 0.27
N LEU A 96 20.38 -15.96 0.75
CA LEU A 96 21.11 -14.79 0.27
C LEU A 96 22.08 -15.25 -0.82
N ASN A 97 21.94 -14.72 -2.02
CA ASN A 97 22.71 -15.13 -3.19
C ASN A 97 23.94 -14.26 -3.40
N ALA A 98 24.95 -14.80 -4.07
CA ALA A 98 26.19 -14.07 -4.39
C ALA A 98 25.99 -12.86 -5.33
N ASP A 99 24.88 -12.82 -6.07
CA ASP A 99 24.51 -11.69 -6.95
C ASP A 99 23.78 -10.55 -6.20
N GLY A 100 23.72 -10.61 -4.87
CA GLY A 100 23.04 -9.61 -4.04
C GLY A 100 21.51 -9.73 -4.07
N SER A 101 20.96 -10.84 -4.53
CA SER A 101 19.52 -11.12 -4.42
C SER A 101 19.22 -12.03 -3.25
N MET A 102 17.96 -12.06 -2.81
CA MET A 102 17.44 -13.09 -1.90
C MET A 102 16.43 -13.97 -2.63
N THR A 103 16.38 -15.27 -2.29
CA THR A 103 15.47 -16.23 -2.92
C THR A 103 14.61 -16.91 -1.86
N VAL A 104 13.30 -16.99 -2.16
CA VAL A 104 12.35 -17.74 -1.34
C VAL A 104 12.84 -19.18 -1.19
N LYS A 105 13.03 -19.62 0.05
CA LYS A 105 13.30 -21.01 0.39
C LYS A 105 12.00 -21.67 0.79
N ASP A 106 11.57 -22.63 0.00
CA ASP A 106 10.29 -23.33 0.13
C ASP A 106 10.04 -23.82 1.57
N LYS A 107 8.82 -23.60 2.04
CA LYS A 107 8.33 -24.05 3.35
C LYS A 107 9.09 -23.51 4.57
N THR A 108 9.85 -22.42 4.38
CA THR A 108 10.47 -21.72 5.51
C THR A 108 9.64 -20.58 6.05
N GLY A 109 8.57 -20.21 5.34
CA GLY A 109 7.61 -19.18 5.71
C GLY A 109 7.91 -17.82 5.11
N SER A 110 6.87 -16.99 5.08
CA SER A 110 6.92 -15.60 4.62
C SER A 110 7.76 -14.74 5.54
N ILE A 111 8.31 -13.66 4.99
CA ILE A 111 9.09 -12.67 5.71
C ILE A 111 8.38 -11.32 5.71
N GLN A 112 8.63 -10.51 6.73
CA GLN A 112 8.07 -9.17 6.84
C GLN A 112 9.12 -8.18 7.35
N THR A 113 8.90 -6.91 7.06
CA THR A 113 9.74 -5.84 7.60
C THR A 113 9.61 -5.77 9.13
N LYS A 114 10.69 -5.41 9.82
CA LYS A 114 10.65 -5.08 11.25
C LYS A 114 9.87 -3.80 11.52
N ARG A 115 9.92 -2.87 10.57
CA ARG A 115 9.23 -1.58 10.63
C ARG A 115 7.81 -1.71 10.12
N ASN A 116 6.91 -0.88 10.68
CA ASN A 116 5.53 -0.73 10.22
C ASN A 116 5.41 0.50 9.33
N PHE A 117 4.64 0.39 8.27
CA PHE A 117 4.43 1.45 7.29
C PHE A 117 2.93 1.79 7.17
N GLY A 118 2.66 3.09 6.89
CA GLY A 118 1.37 3.61 6.47
C GLY A 118 1.28 3.68 4.95
N SER A 119 0.99 4.88 4.43
CA SER A 119 1.07 5.18 3.00
C SER A 119 2.52 5.22 2.54
N VAL A 120 2.82 4.63 1.40
CA VAL A 120 4.20 4.49 0.91
C VAL A 120 4.28 4.50 -0.63
N GLN A 121 5.44 4.94 -1.10
CA GLN A 121 5.99 4.54 -2.40
C GLN A 121 6.97 3.39 -2.12
N LEU A 122 6.71 2.22 -2.71
CA LEU A 122 7.55 1.02 -2.59
C LEU A 122 8.10 0.64 -3.96
N HIS A 123 9.40 0.41 -4.02
CA HIS A 123 10.06 -0.21 -5.16
C HIS A 123 10.63 -1.56 -4.78
N LEU A 124 10.50 -2.54 -5.67
CA LEU A 124 11.18 -3.82 -5.55
C LEU A 124 11.40 -4.46 -6.92
N GLU A 125 12.49 -5.21 -7.03
CA GLU A 125 12.71 -6.06 -8.20
C GLU A 125 12.50 -7.52 -7.81
N TRP A 126 11.86 -8.28 -8.70
CA TRP A 126 11.59 -9.70 -8.50
C TRP A 126 11.83 -10.52 -9.77
N LYS A 127 12.07 -11.81 -9.61
CA LYS A 127 12.37 -12.72 -10.72
C LYS A 127 11.83 -14.12 -10.41
N SER A 128 11.08 -14.71 -11.34
CA SER A 128 10.84 -16.15 -11.36
C SER A 128 12.10 -16.88 -11.82
N PRO A 129 12.33 -18.15 -11.42
CA PRO A 129 13.45 -18.92 -11.95
C PRO A 129 13.26 -19.22 -13.45
N GLY A 130 14.37 -19.30 -14.23
CA GLY A 130 14.31 -19.55 -15.67
C GLY A 130 13.88 -20.97 -16.02
N ASP A 131 14.04 -21.92 -15.09
CA ASP A 131 13.63 -23.34 -15.20
C ASP A 131 12.31 -23.62 -14.51
N ILE A 132 11.44 -22.60 -14.37
CA ILE A 132 10.17 -22.74 -13.63
C ILE A 132 9.29 -23.82 -14.24
N GLN A 133 8.69 -24.61 -13.36
CA GLN A 133 7.71 -25.63 -13.65
C GLN A 133 6.37 -25.29 -12.99
N GLY A 134 5.32 -26.03 -13.33
CA GLY A 134 3.99 -25.82 -12.80
C GLY A 134 3.11 -24.96 -13.71
N ASP A 135 1.86 -24.83 -13.32
CA ASP A 135 0.81 -24.11 -14.03
C ASP A 135 -0.14 -23.39 -13.06
N GLY A 136 -0.94 -22.49 -13.59
CA GLY A 136 -1.89 -21.71 -12.81
C GLY A 136 -1.22 -21.00 -11.64
N GLN A 137 -1.78 -21.14 -10.46
CA GLN A 137 -1.24 -20.53 -9.22
C GLN A 137 -0.05 -21.28 -8.60
N ASN A 138 0.38 -22.40 -9.19
CA ASN A 138 1.56 -23.15 -8.72
C ASN A 138 2.80 -22.89 -9.59
N ARG A 139 2.86 -21.71 -10.26
CA ARG A 139 3.98 -21.33 -11.13
C ARG A 139 4.66 -20.08 -10.63
N ALA A 140 5.75 -20.24 -9.83
CA ALA A 140 6.49 -19.15 -9.18
C ALA A 140 5.57 -18.15 -8.48
N ASN A 141 4.67 -18.65 -7.64
CA ASN A 141 3.74 -17.82 -6.90
C ASN A 141 4.41 -17.18 -5.68
N SER A 142 4.15 -15.92 -5.49
CA SER A 142 4.49 -15.12 -4.33
C SER A 142 3.57 -13.91 -4.27
N GLY A 143 3.76 -13.03 -3.28
CA GLY A 143 2.99 -11.80 -3.14
C GLY A 143 3.72 -10.75 -2.34
N VAL A 144 3.43 -9.50 -2.67
CA VAL A 144 3.85 -8.31 -1.90
C VAL A 144 2.63 -7.82 -1.13
N PHE A 145 2.65 -7.94 0.20
CA PHE A 145 1.55 -7.51 1.04
C PHE A 145 1.87 -6.17 1.70
N LEU A 146 1.13 -5.13 1.34
CA LEU A 146 1.14 -3.85 2.03
C LEU A 146 0.37 -4.03 3.35
N GLN A 147 0.99 -3.60 4.46
CA GLN A 147 0.44 -3.73 5.82
C GLN A 147 0.02 -5.16 6.19
N ASN A 148 0.69 -6.20 5.65
CA ASN A 148 0.33 -7.62 5.83
C ASN A 148 -1.11 -7.98 5.42
N ARG A 149 -1.76 -7.17 4.56
CA ARG A 149 -3.19 -7.29 4.25
C ARG A 149 -3.53 -7.17 2.78
N TYR A 150 -2.84 -6.33 2.04
CA TYR A 150 -3.22 -5.92 0.69
C TYR A 150 -2.19 -6.43 -0.29
N GLU A 151 -2.53 -7.47 -1.03
CA GLU A 151 -1.61 -8.21 -1.88
C GLU A 151 -1.56 -7.69 -3.31
N VAL A 152 -0.36 -7.37 -3.75
CA VAL A 152 0.00 -7.29 -5.17
C VAL A 152 0.62 -8.63 -5.56
N GLN A 153 -0.04 -9.35 -6.47
CA GLN A 153 0.34 -10.69 -6.87
C GLN A 153 1.68 -10.73 -7.60
N ILE A 154 2.50 -11.72 -7.28
CA ILE A 154 3.66 -12.15 -8.05
C ILE A 154 3.40 -13.56 -8.57
N LEU A 155 3.57 -13.75 -9.88
CA LEU A 155 3.33 -15.02 -10.55
C LEU A 155 4.15 -15.05 -11.84
N ASP A 156 4.67 -16.21 -12.24
CA ASP A 156 5.14 -16.36 -13.60
C ASP A 156 3.94 -16.57 -14.52
N ASN A 157 3.68 -15.59 -15.39
CA ASN A 157 2.54 -15.62 -16.31
C ASN A 157 2.94 -15.95 -17.77
N ASN A 158 4.20 -16.33 -18.02
CA ASN A 158 4.66 -16.74 -19.34
C ASN A 158 4.07 -18.12 -19.66
N ASP A 159 3.26 -18.21 -20.72
CA ASP A 159 2.53 -19.42 -21.13
C ASP A 159 1.75 -20.08 -19.96
N ASN A 160 1.17 -19.27 -19.10
CA ASN A 160 0.51 -19.70 -17.88
C ASN A 160 -0.94 -19.19 -17.80
N ASN A 161 -1.90 -20.08 -17.94
CA ASN A 161 -3.31 -19.77 -17.79
C ASN A 161 -3.76 -19.85 -16.33
N THR A 162 -4.34 -18.77 -15.83
CA THR A 162 -4.99 -18.73 -14.52
C THR A 162 -6.15 -17.73 -14.52
N TYR A 163 -6.90 -17.65 -13.44
CA TYR A 163 -7.97 -16.64 -13.32
C TYR A 163 -7.38 -15.22 -13.33
N THR A 164 -8.04 -14.31 -14.04
CA THR A 164 -7.49 -13.00 -14.39
C THR A 164 -7.23 -12.07 -13.19
N ASN A 165 -8.04 -12.16 -12.15
CA ASN A 165 -7.82 -11.42 -10.89
C ASN A 165 -6.86 -12.12 -9.90
N GLY A 166 -6.16 -13.15 -10.33
CA GLY A 166 -5.03 -13.80 -9.67
C GLY A 166 -3.78 -13.81 -10.54
N GLN A 167 -3.79 -13.08 -11.66
CA GLN A 167 -2.63 -12.88 -12.51
C GLN A 167 -1.57 -12.02 -11.83
N VAL A 168 -0.34 -12.04 -12.33
CA VAL A 168 0.73 -11.15 -11.92
C VAL A 168 0.26 -9.70 -11.93
N ALA A 169 0.62 -8.94 -10.89
CA ALA A 169 0.21 -7.54 -10.68
C ALA A 169 -1.30 -7.31 -10.45
N SER A 170 -2.11 -8.36 -10.28
CA SER A 170 -3.47 -8.18 -9.75
C SER A 170 -3.43 -7.70 -8.29
N ILE A 171 -4.42 -6.92 -7.87
CA ILE A 171 -4.77 -6.86 -6.46
C ILE A 171 -5.56 -8.13 -6.19
N TYR A 172 -4.91 -9.11 -5.56
CA TYR A 172 -5.33 -10.50 -5.57
C TYR A 172 -6.81 -10.68 -5.22
N LYS A 173 -7.55 -11.29 -6.17
CA LYS A 173 -9.00 -11.51 -6.14
C LYS A 173 -9.88 -10.26 -6.03
N GLN A 174 -9.29 -9.06 -6.16
CA GLN A 174 -10.04 -7.80 -6.15
C GLN A 174 -10.02 -7.09 -7.50
N SER A 175 -8.86 -7.02 -8.17
CA SER A 175 -8.70 -6.31 -9.44
C SER A 175 -7.87 -7.10 -10.43
N VAL A 176 -8.27 -7.02 -11.70
CA VAL A 176 -7.51 -7.54 -12.85
C VAL A 176 -6.48 -6.48 -13.26
N PRO A 177 -5.22 -6.84 -13.58
CA PRO A 177 -4.26 -5.88 -14.10
C PRO A 177 -4.69 -5.36 -15.48
N LEU A 178 -4.42 -4.07 -15.74
CA LEU A 178 -4.73 -3.41 -17.02
C LEU A 178 -3.93 -3.99 -18.20
N ALA A 179 -2.77 -4.56 -17.92
CA ALA A 179 -1.89 -5.17 -18.91
C ALA A 179 -1.02 -6.25 -18.27
N MET A 180 -0.55 -7.20 -19.06
CA MET A 180 0.52 -8.12 -18.68
C MET A 180 1.86 -7.56 -19.17
N ALA A 181 2.71 -7.14 -18.24
CA ALA A 181 3.97 -6.46 -18.53
C ALA A 181 5.22 -7.24 -18.08
N SER A 182 5.06 -8.54 -17.82
CA SER A 182 6.16 -9.41 -17.38
C SER A 182 7.21 -9.59 -18.47
N ARG A 183 8.46 -9.67 -18.01
CA ARG A 183 9.56 -10.18 -18.82
C ARG A 183 9.55 -11.70 -18.87
N PRO A 184 10.27 -12.33 -19.80
CA PRO A 184 10.44 -13.79 -19.83
C PRO A 184 10.91 -14.36 -18.48
N SER A 185 10.54 -15.60 -18.17
CA SER A 185 10.99 -16.32 -16.97
C SER A 185 12.52 -16.27 -16.85
N GLY A 186 13.01 -16.06 -15.63
CA GLY A 186 14.44 -15.89 -15.35
C GLY A 186 14.95 -14.46 -15.51
N GLN A 187 14.14 -13.53 -15.99
CA GLN A 187 14.51 -12.12 -16.08
C GLN A 187 13.93 -11.29 -14.93
N TRP A 188 14.64 -10.23 -14.52
CA TRP A 188 14.21 -9.32 -13.47
C TRP A 188 13.05 -8.46 -13.93
N ASN A 189 11.99 -8.42 -13.13
CA ASN A 189 10.86 -7.52 -13.21
C ASN A 189 10.96 -6.48 -12.09
N ALA A 190 10.38 -5.31 -12.28
CA ALA A 190 10.27 -4.27 -11.27
C ALA A 190 8.80 -3.95 -10.99
N TYR A 191 8.47 -3.76 -9.71
CA TYR A 191 7.24 -3.12 -9.27
C TYR A 191 7.58 -1.77 -8.64
N ASP A 192 6.87 -0.73 -9.10
CA ASP A 192 6.75 0.56 -8.42
C ASP A 192 5.30 0.68 -7.92
N ILE A 193 5.13 0.70 -6.61
CA ILE A 193 3.83 0.66 -5.96
C ILE A 193 3.62 1.95 -5.16
N ILE A 194 2.55 2.69 -5.45
CA ILE A 194 2.09 3.81 -4.63
C ILE A 194 0.86 3.32 -3.86
N PHE A 195 1.00 3.23 -2.55
CA PHE A 195 -0.05 2.75 -1.66
C PHE A 195 -0.45 3.85 -0.69
N HIS A 196 -1.74 4.19 -0.68
CA HIS A 196 -2.35 5.01 0.34
C HIS A 196 -3.14 4.11 1.29
N ALA A 197 -2.76 4.14 2.56
CA ALA A 197 -3.40 3.31 3.58
C ALA A 197 -4.86 3.74 3.81
N PRO A 198 -5.78 2.82 4.12
CA PRO A 198 -7.13 3.17 4.54
C PRO A 198 -7.12 3.87 5.90
N GLU A 199 -8.12 4.69 6.13
CA GLU A 199 -8.32 5.37 7.39
C GLU A 199 -9.57 4.82 8.11
N PHE A 200 -9.49 4.74 9.43
CA PHE A 200 -10.55 4.24 10.29
C PHE A 200 -10.80 5.25 11.43
N ASN A 201 -12.05 5.39 11.84
CA ASN A 201 -12.41 6.19 13.01
C ASN A 201 -12.20 5.39 14.31
N GLU A 202 -12.45 6.06 15.45
CA GLU A 202 -12.27 5.48 16.79
C GLU A 202 -13.17 4.27 17.07
N VAL A 203 -14.28 4.14 16.35
CA VAL A 203 -15.21 2.99 16.48
C VAL A 203 -14.91 1.87 15.49
N GLY A 204 -13.81 2.01 14.69
CA GLY A 204 -13.33 0.99 13.77
C GLY A 204 -14.02 0.97 12.41
N GLU A 205 -14.80 1.98 12.06
CA GLU A 205 -15.39 2.12 10.73
C GLU A 205 -14.38 2.73 9.75
N ARG A 206 -14.34 2.20 8.54
CA ARG A 206 -13.48 2.75 7.48
C ARG A 206 -14.05 4.08 6.98
N THR A 207 -13.32 5.18 7.22
CA THR A 207 -13.69 6.54 6.79
C THR A 207 -13.12 6.88 5.41
N LYS A 208 -11.98 6.25 5.04
CA LYS A 208 -11.38 6.40 3.73
C LYS A 208 -10.84 5.07 3.24
N ALA A 209 -11.16 4.71 2.01
CA ALA A 209 -10.60 3.52 1.40
C ALA A 209 -9.11 3.71 1.12
N GLY A 210 -8.33 2.64 1.28
CA GLY A 210 -6.97 2.63 0.75
C GLY A 210 -6.98 2.57 -0.76
N THR A 211 -5.96 3.12 -1.40
CA THR A 211 -5.78 3.04 -2.85
C THR A 211 -4.42 2.51 -3.22
N ILE A 212 -4.34 1.89 -4.39
CA ILE A 212 -3.10 1.30 -4.88
C ILE A 212 -2.90 1.60 -6.37
N THR A 213 -1.73 2.11 -6.72
CA THR A 213 -1.26 2.25 -8.09
C THR A 213 -0.03 1.38 -8.26
N VAL A 214 0.03 0.59 -9.34
CA VAL A 214 1.16 -0.29 -9.62
C VAL A 214 1.66 -0.07 -11.03
N LEU A 215 2.96 0.18 -11.15
CA LEU A 215 3.68 0.07 -12.40
C LEU A 215 4.48 -1.25 -12.39
N HIS A 216 4.32 -2.04 -13.43
CA HIS A 216 5.08 -3.26 -13.67
C HIS A 216 6.01 -3.05 -14.85
N ASN A 217 7.32 -3.03 -14.61
CA ASN A 217 8.32 -2.69 -15.62
C ASN A 217 8.08 -1.32 -16.30
N GLY A 218 7.57 -0.34 -15.53
CA GLY A 218 7.21 0.99 -16.03
C GLY A 218 5.85 1.08 -16.72
N VAL A 219 5.13 -0.03 -16.90
CA VAL A 219 3.77 -0.08 -17.47
C VAL A 219 2.75 0.04 -16.34
N LEU A 220 1.78 0.96 -16.46
CA LEU A 220 0.67 1.10 -15.51
C LEU A 220 -0.23 -0.14 -15.59
N VAL A 221 -0.33 -0.89 -14.50
CA VAL A 221 -1.13 -2.12 -14.42
C VAL A 221 -2.25 -2.05 -13.39
N GLN A 222 -2.15 -1.16 -12.39
CA GLN A 222 -3.24 -0.79 -11.48
C GLN A 222 -3.24 0.73 -11.36
N ASP A 223 -4.36 1.37 -11.66
CA ASP A 223 -4.52 2.83 -11.65
C ASP A 223 -5.41 3.25 -10.48
N HIS A 224 -4.79 3.75 -9.41
CA HIS A 224 -5.50 4.27 -8.23
C HIS A 224 -6.67 3.38 -7.77
N TYR A 225 -6.46 2.06 -7.82
CA TYR A 225 -7.50 1.08 -7.49
C TYR A 225 -7.91 1.22 -6.02
N GLU A 226 -9.21 1.46 -5.78
CA GLU A 226 -9.78 1.51 -4.44
C GLU A 226 -9.89 0.10 -3.85
N LEU A 227 -9.17 -0.15 -2.75
CA LEU A 227 -9.15 -1.43 -2.06
C LEU A 227 -10.50 -1.73 -1.40
N LYS A 228 -11.07 -2.88 -1.69
CA LYS A 228 -12.34 -3.33 -1.09
C LYS A 228 -12.17 -3.85 0.33
N GLY A 229 -10.96 -4.14 0.75
CA GLY A 229 -10.59 -4.66 2.06
C GLY A 229 -9.35 -5.56 1.97
N THR A 230 -9.11 -6.36 3.01
CA THR A 230 -7.99 -7.31 3.07
C THR A 230 -8.05 -8.35 1.95
N THR A 231 -6.88 -8.82 1.51
CA THR A 231 -6.79 -9.97 0.60
C THR A 231 -7.24 -11.24 1.31
N GLU A 232 -8.18 -11.97 0.69
CA GLU A 232 -8.69 -13.23 1.20
C GLU A 232 -8.53 -14.33 0.14
N TYR A 233 -7.96 -15.47 0.54
CA TYR A 233 -7.93 -16.64 -0.34
C TYR A 233 -9.33 -17.22 -0.55
N ILE A 234 -10.13 -17.26 0.51
CA ILE A 234 -11.54 -17.69 0.49
C ILE A 234 -12.38 -16.62 1.17
N GLY A 235 -13.45 -16.17 0.51
CA GLY A 235 -14.37 -15.17 1.02
C GLY A 235 -14.18 -13.78 0.42
N TRP A 236 -14.97 -12.84 0.91
CA TRP A 236 -14.91 -11.44 0.47
C TRP A 236 -13.90 -10.63 1.28
N PRO A 237 -13.29 -9.59 0.68
CA PRO A 237 -12.44 -8.65 1.40
C PRO A 237 -13.10 -8.10 2.66
N LYS A 238 -12.32 -7.92 3.72
CA LYS A 238 -12.80 -7.46 5.03
C LYS A 238 -12.22 -6.11 5.39
N ASN A 239 -13.03 -5.25 5.98
CA ASN A 239 -12.63 -3.93 6.47
C ASN A 239 -12.51 -3.96 8.00
N VAL A 240 -11.46 -4.61 8.50
CA VAL A 240 -11.11 -4.61 9.92
C VAL A 240 -10.17 -3.46 10.19
N ALA A 241 -10.49 -2.60 11.17
CA ALA A 241 -9.67 -1.47 11.54
C ALA A 241 -8.25 -1.89 11.94
N HIS A 242 -7.26 -1.14 11.45
CA HIS A 242 -5.85 -1.36 11.75
C HIS A 242 -5.06 -0.07 11.57
N GLY A 243 -3.86 -0.01 12.10
CA GLY A 243 -2.89 1.06 11.88
C GLY A 243 -1.80 0.66 10.90
N LYS A 244 -0.65 1.37 10.98
CA LYS A 244 0.59 1.00 10.28
C LYS A 244 0.95 -0.46 10.61
N ALA A 245 1.41 -1.19 9.60
CA ALA A 245 1.82 -2.58 9.74
C ALA A 245 2.96 -2.92 8.76
N PRO A 246 3.62 -4.09 8.88
CA PRO A 246 4.75 -4.44 8.03
C PRO A 246 4.39 -4.60 6.56
N ILE A 247 5.40 -4.50 5.69
CA ILE A 247 5.38 -5.03 4.32
C ILE A 247 5.85 -6.49 4.40
N GLN A 248 5.11 -7.40 3.75
CA GLN A 248 5.41 -8.84 3.74
C GLN A 248 5.72 -9.31 2.32
N LEU A 249 6.66 -10.25 2.22
CA LEU A 249 6.93 -11.05 1.02
C LEU A 249 6.55 -12.51 1.31
N GLN A 250 5.82 -13.13 0.37
CA GLN A 250 5.20 -14.43 0.59
C GLN A 250 6.10 -15.60 0.19
N ASP A 251 6.16 -16.63 1.05
CA ASP A 251 6.48 -18.01 0.68
C ASP A 251 5.15 -18.75 0.45
N HIS A 252 4.82 -19.01 -0.83
CA HIS A 252 3.58 -19.69 -1.21
C HIS A 252 3.62 -21.21 -0.97
N LYS A 253 4.81 -21.75 -0.63
CA LYS A 253 5.04 -23.19 -0.30
C LYS A 253 4.82 -24.15 -1.49
N ASP A 254 5.03 -23.66 -2.71
CA ASP A 254 4.92 -24.39 -3.98
C ASP A 254 6.28 -24.55 -4.68
N ASN A 255 7.38 -24.38 -3.94
CA ASN A 255 8.74 -24.31 -4.48
C ASN A 255 8.89 -23.20 -5.53
N SER A 256 8.30 -22.04 -5.27
CA SER A 256 8.26 -20.90 -6.21
C SER A 256 9.64 -20.38 -6.59
N ARG A 257 10.60 -20.42 -5.70
CA ARG A 257 11.99 -19.92 -5.87
C ARG A 257 12.06 -18.50 -6.43
N VAL A 258 11.03 -17.67 -6.15
CA VAL A 258 11.05 -16.27 -6.53
C VAL A 258 12.22 -15.58 -5.84
N SER A 259 12.97 -14.78 -6.60
CA SER A 259 14.07 -13.98 -6.08
C SER A 259 13.71 -12.51 -6.04
N TYR A 260 14.28 -11.79 -5.08
CA TYR A 260 14.05 -10.36 -4.87
C TYR A 260 15.39 -9.63 -4.72
N ARG A 261 15.41 -8.35 -5.12
CA ARG A 261 16.53 -7.43 -4.88
C ARG A 261 16.07 -5.98 -4.94
N ASN A 262 16.94 -5.04 -4.61
CA ASN A 262 16.72 -3.60 -4.73
C ASN A 262 15.36 -3.19 -4.15
N ILE A 263 15.17 -3.41 -2.83
CA ILE A 263 13.90 -3.10 -2.16
C ILE A 263 14.06 -1.85 -1.32
N TRP A 264 13.30 -0.81 -1.62
CA TRP A 264 13.28 0.42 -0.85
C TRP A 264 11.89 1.03 -0.76
N VAL A 265 11.67 1.86 0.25
CA VAL A 265 10.38 2.48 0.52
C VAL A 265 10.57 3.95 0.92
N ARG A 266 9.63 4.80 0.50
CA ARG A 266 9.46 6.18 0.99
C ARG A 266 8.10 6.28 1.66
N GLU A 267 8.02 6.90 2.85
CA GLU A 267 6.74 7.21 3.50
C GLU A 267 6.12 8.45 2.84
N LEU A 268 4.78 8.43 2.66
CA LEU A 268 3.98 9.49 2.04
C LEU A 268 3.16 10.26 3.08
#